data_a94066f307fc8c42f46b23b0867c653c
#
_entry.id   a94066f307fc8c42f46b23b0867c653c
#
_cell.length_a   1.000
_cell.length_b   1.000
_cell.length_c   1.000
_cell.angle_alpha   90.00
_cell.angle_beta   90.00
_cell.angle_gamma   90.00
#
_symmetry.space_group_name_H-M   'P 1'
#
loop_
_entity.id
_entity.type
_entity.pdbx_description
1 polymer ?
#
loop_
_entity_poly.entity_id
_entity_poly.type
_entity_poly.pdbx_seq_one_letter_code
_entity_poly.pdbx_strand_id
1 'polypeptide(L)'
;YDTLFTEEDIIEEYDNSGNLYTYLALDNSIGEVIGYCSLSEYKEDEGALYIPLLNVRPDYHGKKVGKALVLNAVKKAVELDWPRLDLYTWPGNTKAVPLYKKCGFFWEKRDDSTHLMNFLPTVLNTEAVKDYFKEIDWYNDSQRKIEIKPDGEKENDFRYYQYRWKNNGKNLKMVFERTGRGLKSIETDDYLISASLEKHKLVTENKYRILYKIVNKTEKPLDIKINGIDNKNIKFDLA
;
A
#
# COMPACT_ATOMS: atom_id res chain seq x y z
N TYR A 1 8.94 -29.27 -4.23
CA TYR A 1 10.22 -29.01 -3.57
C TYR A 1 10.22 -29.87 -2.31
N ASP A 2 10.91 -31.02 -2.36
CA ASP A 2 11.04 -31.97 -1.25
C ASP A 2 12.43 -31.82 -0.59
N THR A 3 12.88 -30.58 -0.38
CA THR A 3 14.09 -30.31 0.40
C THR A 3 13.69 -30.33 1.86
N LEU A 4 14.10 -31.35 2.59
CA LEU A 4 13.99 -31.38 4.04
C LEU A 4 15.08 -30.45 4.58
N PHE A 5 14.68 -29.31 5.12
CA PHE A 5 15.58 -28.43 5.87
C PHE A 5 15.80 -29.00 7.26
N THR A 6 17.03 -29.01 7.73
CA THR A 6 17.33 -29.28 9.14
C THR A 6 17.01 -28.06 9.99
N GLU A 7 16.99 -28.22 11.31
CA GLU A 7 16.80 -27.09 12.23
C GLU A 7 17.94 -26.08 12.08
N GLU A 8 19.18 -26.55 11.89
CA GLU A 8 20.36 -25.72 11.66
C GLU A 8 20.24 -24.90 10.36
N ASP A 9 19.78 -25.52 9.26
CA ASP A 9 19.56 -24.82 7.98
C ASP A 9 18.53 -23.67 8.15
N ILE A 10 17.47 -23.90 8.91
CA ILE A 10 16.43 -22.90 9.16
C ILE A 10 16.96 -21.75 10.02
N ILE A 11 17.75 -22.06 11.05
CA ILE A 11 18.38 -21.04 11.91
C ILE A 11 19.34 -20.20 11.10
N GLU A 12 20.22 -20.82 10.31
CA GLU A 12 21.18 -20.12 9.47
C GLU A 12 20.50 -19.23 8.43
N GLU A 13 19.45 -19.73 7.76
CA GLU A 13 18.66 -18.94 6.81
C GLU A 13 17.98 -17.74 7.51
N TYR A 14 17.44 -17.94 8.70
CA TYR A 14 16.80 -16.88 9.48
C TYR A 14 17.81 -15.81 9.89
N ASP A 15 18.95 -16.19 10.46
CA ASP A 15 19.99 -15.26 10.92
C ASP A 15 20.58 -14.44 9.76
N ASN A 16 20.65 -15.03 8.56
CA ASN A 16 21.13 -14.36 7.35
C ASN A 16 20.04 -13.63 6.55
N SER A 17 18.76 -13.76 6.94
CA SER A 17 17.62 -13.26 6.15
C SER A 17 17.53 -11.74 6.03
N GLY A 18 18.14 -11.00 6.96
CA GLY A 18 17.98 -9.54 7.06
C GLY A 18 16.57 -9.09 7.39
N ASN A 19 15.76 -9.96 8.00
CA ASN A 19 14.41 -9.62 8.46
C ASN A 19 14.46 -8.55 9.55
N LEU A 20 13.70 -7.46 9.34
CA LEU A 20 13.52 -6.41 10.34
C LEU A 20 12.48 -6.83 11.41
N TYR A 21 11.44 -7.53 10.97
CA TYR A 21 10.35 -8.02 11.82
C TYR A 21 9.88 -9.38 11.37
N THR A 22 9.51 -10.19 12.35
CA THR A 22 8.90 -11.51 12.12
C THR A 22 7.62 -11.65 12.94
N TYR A 23 6.56 -12.11 12.32
CA TYR A 23 5.27 -12.37 12.93
C TYR A 23 4.98 -13.86 12.90
N LEU A 24 4.68 -14.44 14.05
CA LEU A 24 4.27 -15.82 14.21
C LEU A 24 2.79 -15.85 14.60
N ALA A 25 2.03 -16.70 13.96
CA ALA A 25 0.69 -17.08 14.43
C ALA A 25 0.80 -18.38 15.24
N LEU A 26 0.30 -18.35 16.46
CA LEU A 26 0.31 -19.50 17.37
C LEU A 26 -1.10 -20.04 17.56
N ASP A 27 -1.25 -21.35 17.55
CA ASP A 27 -2.45 -22.00 18.10
C ASP A 27 -2.20 -22.31 19.58
N ASN A 28 -2.81 -21.51 20.44
CA ASN A 28 -2.63 -21.65 21.89
C ASN A 28 -3.18 -22.97 22.46
N SER A 29 -4.05 -23.67 21.72
CA SER A 29 -4.62 -24.95 22.19
C SER A 29 -3.62 -26.09 22.11
N ILE A 30 -2.66 -26.00 21.19
CA ILE A 30 -1.64 -27.04 20.97
C ILE A 30 -0.20 -26.50 21.15
N GLY A 31 -0.04 -25.18 21.33
CA GLY A 31 1.27 -24.54 21.53
C GLY A 31 2.14 -24.49 20.26
N GLU A 32 1.56 -24.66 19.08
CA GLU A 32 2.32 -24.76 17.83
C GLU A 32 2.24 -23.49 16.98
N VAL A 33 3.32 -23.22 16.20
CA VAL A 33 3.33 -22.19 15.16
C VAL A 33 2.54 -22.70 13.96
N ILE A 34 1.54 -21.93 13.57
CA ILE A 34 0.63 -22.24 12.46
C ILE A 34 0.74 -21.27 11.27
N GLY A 35 1.54 -20.23 11.43
CA GLY A 35 1.78 -19.27 10.36
C GLY A 35 2.96 -18.36 10.66
N TYR A 36 3.55 -17.84 9.59
CA TYR A 36 4.74 -17.01 9.58
C TYR A 36 4.59 -15.88 8.57
N CYS A 37 5.07 -14.70 8.90
CA CYS A 37 5.24 -13.59 7.98
C CYS A 37 6.44 -12.76 8.40
N SER A 38 7.33 -12.45 7.49
CA SER A 38 8.46 -11.58 7.74
C SER A 38 8.38 -10.26 6.98
N LEU A 39 9.06 -9.26 7.50
CA LEU A 39 9.28 -7.96 6.88
C LEU A 39 10.77 -7.69 6.79
N SER A 40 11.23 -7.27 5.63
CA SER A 40 12.60 -6.81 5.38
C SER A 40 12.57 -5.50 4.60
N GLU A 41 13.70 -4.81 4.57
CA GLU A 41 13.91 -3.74 3.62
C GLU A 41 14.15 -4.34 2.22
N TYR A 42 13.51 -3.78 1.19
CA TYR A 42 13.71 -4.25 -0.15
C TYR A 42 14.93 -3.58 -0.77
N LYS A 43 16.06 -4.29 -0.79
CA LYS A 43 17.36 -3.76 -1.22
C LYS A 43 17.41 -3.31 -2.68
N GLU A 44 16.54 -3.86 -3.53
CA GLU A 44 16.49 -3.55 -4.97
C GLU A 44 15.62 -2.33 -5.30
N ASP A 45 14.83 -1.84 -4.36
CA ASP A 45 13.95 -0.68 -4.54
C ASP A 45 13.90 0.15 -3.26
N GLU A 46 14.72 1.17 -3.22
CA GLU A 46 14.85 2.08 -2.07
C GLU A 46 13.50 2.67 -1.67
N GLY A 47 13.22 2.68 -0.38
CA GLY A 47 11.98 3.19 0.18
C GLY A 47 10.82 2.18 0.19
N ALA A 48 11.10 0.90 -0.05
CA ALA A 48 10.11 -0.17 0.10
C ALA A 48 10.43 -1.10 1.26
N LEU A 49 9.43 -1.37 2.12
CA LEU A 49 9.40 -2.59 2.92
C LEU A 49 8.92 -3.74 2.05
N TYR A 50 9.34 -4.93 2.38
CA TYR A 50 9.06 -6.13 1.61
C TYR A 50 8.60 -7.28 2.50
N ILE A 51 7.61 -8.03 2.04
CA ILE A 51 7.21 -9.32 2.62
C ILE A 51 7.87 -10.43 1.81
N PRO A 52 9.04 -10.94 2.23
CA PRO A 52 9.73 -12.01 1.49
C PRO A 52 9.01 -13.34 1.61
N LEU A 53 8.40 -13.61 2.77
CA LEU A 53 7.70 -14.86 3.02
C LEU A 53 6.43 -14.64 3.82
N LEU A 54 5.35 -15.23 3.33
CA LEU A 54 4.10 -15.45 4.05
C LEU A 54 3.75 -16.92 3.92
N ASN A 55 3.70 -17.64 5.02
CA ASN A 55 3.33 -19.04 5.04
C ASN A 55 2.27 -19.32 6.12
N VAL A 56 1.35 -20.22 5.83
CA VAL A 56 0.32 -20.69 6.77
C VAL A 56 0.17 -22.18 6.57
N ARG A 57 0.20 -22.91 7.67
CA ARG A 57 0.03 -24.36 7.69
C ARG A 57 -1.25 -24.75 6.93
N PRO A 58 -1.22 -25.76 6.04
CA PRO A 58 -2.34 -26.07 5.12
C PRO A 58 -3.68 -26.35 5.82
N ASP A 59 -3.66 -27.02 6.98
CA ASP A 59 -4.87 -27.31 7.78
C ASP A 59 -5.48 -26.07 8.47
N TYR A 60 -4.78 -24.93 8.43
CA TYR A 60 -5.26 -23.63 8.88
C TYR A 60 -5.65 -22.69 7.73
N HIS A 61 -5.59 -23.15 6.48
CA HIS A 61 -6.09 -22.36 5.36
C HIS A 61 -7.60 -22.09 5.53
N GLY A 62 -8.05 -20.91 5.11
CA GLY A 62 -9.44 -20.46 5.28
C GLY A 62 -9.79 -19.94 6.68
N LYS A 63 -8.96 -20.17 7.70
CA LYS A 63 -9.18 -19.70 9.09
C LYS A 63 -8.69 -18.26 9.34
N LYS A 64 -8.41 -17.49 8.28
CA LYS A 64 -8.01 -16.07 8.32
C LYS A 64 -6.60 -15.79 8.90
N VAL A 65 -5.79 -16.82 9.16
CA VAL A 65 -4.42 -16.67 9.71
C VAL A 65 -3.55 -15.80 8.78
N GLY A 66 -3.46 -16.14 7.50
CA GLY A 66 -2.70 -15.35 6.52
C GLY A 66 -3.16 -13.90 6.43
N LYS A 67 -4.50 -13.65 6.54
CA LYS A 67 -5.03 -12.30 6.60
C LYS A 67 -4.50 -11.54 7.82
N ALA A 68 -4.54 -12.13 9.00
CA ALA A 68 -4.06 -11.49 10.22
C ALA A 68 -2.56 -11.15 10.13
N LEU A 69 -1.74 -12.07 9.61
CA LEU A 69 -0.32 -11.85 9.40
C LEU A 69 -0.04 -10.68 8.44
N VAL A 70 -0.70 -10.64 7.27
CA VAL A 70 -0.53 -9.53 6.31
C VAL A 70 -1.00 -8.20 6.91
N LEU A 71 -2.10 -8.18 7.66
CA LEU A 71 -2.58 -6.95 8.30
C LEU A 71 -1.62 -6.43 9.39
N ASN A 72 -0.92 -7.31 10.12
CA ASN A 72 0.14 -6.89 11.03
C ASN A 72 1.33 -6.29 10.28
N ALA A 73 1.72 -6.88 9.14
CA ALA A 73 2.76 -6.31 8.28
C ALA A 73 2.37 -4.92 7.75
N VAL A 74 1.13 -4.74 7.28
CA VAL A 74 0.59 -3.44 6.85
C VAL A 74 0.62 -2.43 8.01
N LYS A 75 0.12 -2.84 9.20
CA LYS A 75 0.13 -1.98 10.39
C LYS A 75 1.55 -1.52 10.72
N LYS A 76 2.52 -2.42 10.69
CA LYS A 76 3.92 -2.08 10.97
C LYS A 76 4.50 -1.12 9.93
N ALA A 77 4.22 -1.32 8.65
CA ALA A 77 4.64 -0.40 7.59
C ALA A 77 4.06 1.01 7.77
N VAL A 78 2.80 1.12 8.21
CA VAL A 78 2.15 2.39 8.55
C VAL A 78 2.79 3.03 9.79
N GLU A 79 3.02 2.27 10.85
CA GLU A 79 3.67 2.75 12.09
C GLU A 79 5.08 3.30 11.85
N LEU A 80 5.81 2.68 10.94
CA LEU A 80 7.17 3.07 10.57
C LEU A 80 7.22 4.18 9.50
N ASP A 81 6.06 4.62 9.01
CA ASP A 81 5.92 5.63 7.95
C ASP A 81 6.70 5.31 6.66
N TRP A 82 6.76 4.04 6.30
CA TRP A 82 7.39 3.64 5.05
C TRP A 82 6.55 4.07 3.85
N PRO A 83 7.18 4.52 2.76
CA PRO A 83 6.44 4.95 1.55
C PRO A 83 5.66 3.83 0.88
N ARG A 84 6.16 2.58 0.97
CA ARG A 84 5.57 1.43 0.31
C ARG A 84 5.85 0.12 1.04
N LEU A 85 4.88 -0.79 0.99
CA LEU A 85 5.03 -2.19 1.38
C LEU A 85 4.76 -3.07 0.16
N ASP A 86 5.74 -3.87 -0.22
CA ASP A 86 5.72 -4.72 -1.40
C ASP A 86 5.70 -6.21 -1.04
N LEU A 87 5.23 -6.99 -1.98
CA LEU A 87 5.44 -8.43 -2.05
C LEU A 87 5.41 -8.89 -3.50
N TYR A 88 6.08 -10.01 -3.78
CA TYR A 88 5.94 -10.71 -5.04
C TYR A 88 5.16 -12.00 -4.88
N THR A 89 4.40 -12.36 -5.90
CA THR A 89 3.72 -13.65 -5.98
C THR A 89 3.83 -14.21 -7.40
N TRP A 90 3.84 -15.52 -7.53
CA TRP A 90 3.92 -16.18 -8.83
C TRP A 90 2.55 -16.19 -9.53
N PRO A 91 2.51 -16.26 -10.88
CA PRO A 91 1.28 -16.11 -11.67
C PRO A 91 0.18 -17.12 -11.35
N GLY A 92 0.56 -18.33 -10.99
CA GLY A 92 -0.38 -19.40 -10.63
C GLY A 92 -0.98 -19.28 -9.21
N ASN A 93 -0.55 -18.31 -8.40
CA ASN A 93 -1.03 -18.16 -7.03
C ASN A 93 -2.39 -17.45 -6.94
N THR A 94 -3.40 -18.06 -7.55
CA THR A 94 -4.75 -17.50 -7.64
C THR A 94 -5.45 -17.37 -6.28
N LYS A 95 -4.96 -18.06 -5.24
CA LYS A 95 -5.50 -17.96 -3.87
C LYS A 95 -4.93 -16.76 -3.11
N ALA A 96 -3.65 -16.44 -3.31
CA ALA A 96 -3.00 -15.36 -2.57
C ALA A 96 -3.33 -13.97 -3.12
N VAL A 97 -3.47 -13.79 -4.44
CA VAL A 97 -3.81 -12.50 -5.05
C VAL A 97 -5.09 -11.90 -4.44
N PRO A 98 -6.21 -12.62 -4.29
CA PRO A 98 -7.40 -12.08 -3.61
C PRO A 98 -7.15 -11.73 -2.13
N LEU A 99 -6.31 -12.50 -1.43
CA LEU A 99 -5.94 -12.20 -0.05
C LEU A 99 -5.24 -10.85 0.04
N TYR A 100 -4.22 -10.63 -0.77
CA TYR A 100 -3.46 -9.37 -0.78
C TYR A 100 -4.34 -8.18 -1.17
N LYS A 101 -5.17 -8.33 -2.21
CA LYS A 101 -6.13 -7.28 -2.59
C LYS A 101 -7.12 -6.95 -1.48
N LYS A 102 -7.62 -7.95 -0.76
CA LYS A 102 -8.46 -7.74 0.44
C LYS A 102 -7.74 -6.96 1.52
N CYS A 103 -6.43 -7.14 1.66
CA CYS A 103 -5.60 -6.38 2.59
C CYS A 103 -5.18 -4.99 2.08
N GLY A 104 -5.65 -4.57 0.90
CA GLY A 104 -5.42 -3.22 0.36
C GLY A 104 -4.26 -3.11 -0.62
N PHE A 105 -3.64 -4.22 -1.00
CA PHE A 105 -2.59 -4.22 -2.00
C PHE A 105 -3.18 -4.04 -3.40
N PHE A 106 -2.45 -3.33 -4.25
CA PHE A 106 -2.68 -3.25 -5.69
C PHE A 106 -1.71 -4.16 -6.42
N TRP A 107 -2.21 -4.85 -7.46
CA TRP A 107 -1.37 -5.58 -8.37
C TRP A 107 -0.86 -4.65 -9.47
N GLU A 108 0.43 -4.38 -9.46
CA GLU A 108 1.09 -3.60 -10.50
C GLU A 108 1.31 -4.45 -11.76
N LYS A 109 0.82 -3.99 -12.91
CA LYS A 109 1.13 -4.64 -14.18
C LYS A 109 2.59 -4.37 -14.54
N ARG A 110 3.39 -5.43 -14.60
CA ARG A 110 4.75 -5.48 -15.14
C ARG A 110 4.83 -6.55 -16.21
N ASP A 111 5.92 -6.54 -16.97
CA ASP A 111 6.21 -7.59 -17.96
C ASP A 111 7.05 -8.74 -17.35
N ASP A 112 7.06 -8.82 -16.03
CA ASP A 112 7.81 -9.80 -15.25
C ASP A 112 7.08 -11.13 -15.14
N SER A 113 7.83 -12.19 -14.86
CA SER A 113 7.30 -13.53 -14.59
C SER A 113 6.56 -13.62 -13.23
N THR A 114 6.75 -12.64 -12.36
CA THR A 114 6.10 -12.54 -11.06
C THR A 114 5.16 -11.34 -11.00
N HIS A 115 4.23 -11.36 -10.06
CA HIS A 115 3.29 -10.26 -9.84
C HIS A 115 3.74 -9.42 -8.64
N LEU A 116 4.14 -8.18 -8.89
CA LEU A 116 4.36 -7.21 -7.83
C LEU A 116 3.01 -6.74 -7.29
N MET A 117 2.83 -6.90 -5.99
CA MET A 117 1.71 -6.35 -5.24
C MET A 117 2.25 -5.29 -4.27
N ASN A 118 1.62 -4.13 -4.23
CA ASN A 118 2.07 -3.04 -3.36
C ASN A 118 0.92 -2.40 -2.58
N PHE A 119 1.22 -2.00 -1.35
CA PHE A 119 0.37 -1.20 -0.48
C PHE A 119 1.07 0.14 -0.20
N LEU A 120 0.30 1.23 -0.15
CA LEU A 120 0.81 2.58 0.10
C LEU A 120 0.47 3.04 1.53
N PRO A 121 1.36 2.88 2.52
CA PRO A 121 1.11 3.29 3.91
C PRO A 121 0.71 4.76 4.07
N THR A 122 1.21 5.63 3.22
CA THR A 122 0.86 7.06 3.16
C THR A 122 -0.65 7.30 3.14
N VAL A 123 -1.46 6.35 2.60
CA VAL A 123 -2.92 6.47 2.57
C VAL A 123 -3.52 6.61 3.98
N LEU A 124 -2.92 5.99 4.98
CA LEU A 124 -3.37 6.05 6.37
C LEU A 124 -2.64 7.15 7.18
N ASN A 125 -1.47 7.60 6.71
CA ASN A 125 -0.65 8.61 7.37
C ASN A 125 -0.89 10.04 6.84
N THR A 126 -1.72 10.21 5.81
CA THR A 126 -2.02 11.53 5.25
C THR A 126 -2.78 12.38 6.27
N GLU A 127 -2.17 13.50 6.71
CA GLU A 127 -2.71 14.36 7.77
C GLU A 127 -4.15 14.83 7.50
N ALA A 128 -4.44 15.22 6.27
CA ALA A 128 -5.75 15.72 5.86
C ALA A 128 -6.91 14.72 6.05
N VAL A 129 -6.62 13.44 6.24
CA VAL A 129 -7.65 12.38 6.38
C VAL A 129 -7.57 11.59 7.68
N LYS A 130 -6.64 11.91 8.58
CA LYS A 130 -6.51 11.21 9.87
C LYS A 130 -7.81 11.18 10.66
N ASP A 131 -8.57 12.26 10.63
CA ASP A 131 -9.84 12.34 11.36
C ASP A 131 -10.91 11.41 10.79
N TYR A 132 -10.89 11.14 9.49
CA TYR A 132 -11.76 10.14 8.88
C TYR A 132 -11.51 8.75 9.44
N PHE A 133 -10.25 8.38 9.65
CA PHE A 133 -9.88 7.06 10.19
C PHE A 133 -10.12 6.89 11.68
N LYS A 134 -10.54 7.93 12.41
CA LYS A 134 -11.08 7.78 13.77
C LYS A 134 -12.48 7.17 13.79
N GLU A 135 -13.22 7.32 12.70
CA GLU A 135 -14.61 6.88 12.55
C GLU A 135 -14.80 5.77 11.51
N ILE A 136 -13.87 5.66 10.58
CA ILE A 136 -13.87 4.65 9.49
C ILE A 136 -12.81 3.59 9.83
N ASP A 137 -13.22 2.34 9.89
CA ASP A 137 -12.29 1.21 9.94
C ASP A 137 -11.63 1.03 8.57
N TRP A 138 -10.34 1.36 8.49
CA TRP A 138 -9.61 1.37 7.22
C TRP A 138 -9.64 0.01 6.50
N TYR A 139 -9.80 -1.08 7.24
CA TYR A 139 -9.86 -2.42 6.66
C TYR A 139 -11.31 -2.82 6.34
N ASN A 140 -12.22 -2.77 7.30
CA ASN A 140 -13.58 -3.29 7.15
C ASN A 140 -14.46 -2.39 6.26
N ASP A 141 -14.29 -1.08 6.32
CA ASP A 141 -15.08 -0.11 5.54
C ASP A 141 -14.52 0.16 4.14
N SER A 142 -13.37 -0.43 3.81
CA SER A 142 -12.75 -0.24 2.51
C SER A 142 -13.51 -0.95 1.39
N GLN A 143 -13.75 -0.21 0.31
CA GLN A 143 -14.34 -0.72 -0.93
C GLN A 143 -13.25 -1.12 -1.90
N ARG A 144 -13.06 -2.43 -2.13
CA ARG A 144 -11.99 -2.97 -2.96
C ARG A 144 -12.52 -3.80 -4.12
N LYS A 145 -11.86 -3.70 -5.26
CA LYS A 145 -12.06 -4.62 -6.38
C LYS A 145 -11.16 -5.84 -6.17
N ILE A 146 -11.76 -7.03 -6.02
CA ILE A 146 -11.03 -8.29 -5.78
C ILE A 146 -10.99 -9.12 -7.08
N GLU A 147 -10.53 -8.51 -8.16
CA GLU A 147 -10.39 -9.20 -9.43
C GLU A 147 -8.96 -9.73 -9.60
N ILE A 148 -8.80 -10.92 -10.18
CA ILE A 148 -7.48 -11.51 -10.45
C ILE A 148 -6.98 -10.93 -11.78
N LYS A 149 -6.67 -9.66 -11.76
CA LYS A 149 -6.05 -8.90 -12.85
C LYS A 149 -5.28 -7.70 -12.29
N PRO A 150 -4.33 -7.16 -13.05
CA PRO A 150 -3.64 -5.93 -12.67
C PRO A 150 -4.60 -4.77 -12.40
N ASP A 151 -4.24 -3.96 -11.40
CA ASP A 151 -4.98 -2.76 -11.02
C ASP A 151 -4.42 -1.52 -11.73
N GLY A 152 -5.13 -0.42 -11.57
CA GLY A 152 -4.75 0.90 -12.05
C GLY A 152 -5.56 1.35 -13.26
N GLU A 153 -6.14 2.52 -13.12
CA GLU A 153 -6.86 3.22 -14.19
C GLU A 153 -5.88 4.12 -14.95
N LYS A 154 -5.86 4.02 -16.28
CA LYS A 154 -5.03 4.88 -17.12
C LYS A 154 -5.78 6.17 -17.44
N GLU A 155 -5.12 7.32 -17.20
CA GLU A 155 -5.59 8.63 -17.62
C GLU A 155 -4.39 9.36 -18.27
N ASN A 156 -4.48 9.61 -19.57
CA ASN A 156 -3.34 10.04 -20.39
C ASN A 156 -2.15 9.06 -20.25
N ASP A 157 -0.97 9.56 -19.87
CA ASP A 157 0.22 8.74 -19.68
C ASP A 157 0.40 8.25 -18.24
N PHE A 158 -0.49 8.64 -17.34
CA PHE A 158 -0.44 8.26 -15.93
C PHE A 158 -1.29 7.02 -15.66
N ARG A 159 -0.93 6.27 -14.62
CA ARG A 159 -1.75 5.22 -14.03
C ARG A 159 -2.01 5.53 -12.57
N TYR A 160 -3.24 5.28 -12.13
CA TYR A 160 -3.68 5.65 -10.80
C TYR A 160 -4.28 4.48 -10.06
N TYR A 161 -3.92 4.37 -8.76
CA TYR A 161 -4.58 3.50 -7.81
C TYR A 161 -5.60 4.30 -7.01
N GLN A 162 -6.74 3.65 -6.66
CA GLN A 162 -7.80 4.29 -5.90
C GLN A 162 -8.11 3.49 -4.65
N TYR A 163 -7.97 4.14 -3.50
CA TYR A 163 -8.52 3.68 -2.25
C TYR A 163 -9.86 4.35 -2.00
N ARG A 164 -10.85 3.58 -1.52
CA ARG A 164 -12.19 4.09 -1.20
C ARG A 164 -12.69 3.49 0.09
N TRP A 165 -13.33 4.31 0.89
CA TRP A 165 -14.02 3.90 2.11
C TRP A 165 -15.42 4.49 2.14
N LYS A 166 -16.34 3.77 2.79
CA LYS A 166 -17.69 4.24 3.03
C LYS A 166 -18.23 3.61 4.31
N ASN A 167 -18.61 4.45 5.27
CA ASN A 167 -19.27 4.05 6.50
C ASN A 167 -20.19 5.17 7.00
N ASN A 168 -21.40 4.84 7.46
CA ASN A 168 -22.35 5.75 8.10
C ASN A 168 -22.53 7.09 7.36
N GLY A 169 -22.63 7.05 6.04
CA GLY A 169 -22.78 8.25 5.21
C GLY A 169 -21.48 9.01 4.93
N LYS A 170 -20.36 8.66 5.56
CA LYS A 170 -19.05 9.24 5.28
C LYS A 170 -18.37 8.51 4.15
N ASN A 171 -17.88 9.28 3.19
CA ASN A 171 -17.14 8.76 2.04
C ASN A 171 -15.74 9.38 2.00
N LEU A 172 -14.75 8.55 1.72
CA LEU A 172 -13.39 8.98 1.47
C LEU A 172 -12.86 8.25 0.25
N LYS A 173 -12.29 9.00 -0.69
CA LYS A 173 -11.57 8.46 -1.84
C LYS A 173 -10.21 9.14 -1.93
N MET A 174 -9.17 8.34 -2.07
CA MET A 174 -7.81 8.80 -2.30
C MET A 174 -7.26 8.16 -3.56
N VAL A 175 -6.60 8.97 -4.39
CA VAL A 175 -6.03 8.54 -5.67
C VAL A 175 -4.53 8.81 -5.64
N PHE A 176 -3.76 7.78 -5.98
CA PHE A 176 -2.29 7.84 -6.04
C PHE A 176 -1.81 7.56 -7.45
N GLU A 177 -0.79 8.30 -7.88
CA GLU A 177 -0.07 7.97 -9.11
C GLU A 177 0.84 6.75 -8.85
N ARG A 178 0.80 5.78 -9.78
CA ARG A 178 1.45 4.48 -9.60
C ARG A 178 2.98 4.57 -9.52
N THR A 179 3.59 5.32 -10.44
CA THR A 179 5.05 5.32 -10.62
C THR A 179 5.76 6.14 -9.55
N GLY A 180 5.31 7.38 -9.36
CA GLY A 180 5.86 8.29 -8.36
C GLY A 180 5.25 8.07 -6.97
N ARG A 181 4.20 7.26 -6.84
CA ARG A 181 3.50 6.96 -5.58
C ARG A 181 2.96 8.20 -4.87
N GLY A 182 2.89 9.32 -5.60
CA GLY A 182 2.39 10.58 -5.09
C GLY A 182 0.87 10.59 -5.01
N LEU A 183 0.36 11.26 -3.98
CA LEU A 183 -1.07 11.51 -3.81
C LEU A 183 -1.56 12.49 -4.88
N LYS A 184 -2.47 12.05 -5.75
CA LYS A 184 -3.13 12.89 -6.77
C LYS A 184 -4.32 13.63 -6.21
N SER A 185 -5.18 12.96 -5.44
CA SER A 185 -6.39 13.60 -4.94
C SER A 185 -6.93 12.98 -3.67
N ILE A 186 -7.61 13.83 -2.89
CA ILE A 186 -8.45 13.46 -1.77
C ILE A 186 -9.85 13.96 -2.09
N GLU A 187 -10.83 13.08 -1.96
CA GLU A 187 -12.25 13.40 -2.12
C GLU A 187 -13.03 12.89 -0.92
N THR A 188 -13.72 13.79 -0.26
CA THR A 188 -14.60 13.53 0.88
C THR A 188 -16.03 13.97 0.54
N ASP A 189 -16.93 13.90 1.50
CA ASP A 189 -18.27 14.49 1.37
C ASP A 189 -18.21 16.02 1.32
N ASP A 190 -17.20 16.61 1.95
CA ASP A 190 -17.09 18.06 2.14
C ASP A 190 -16.31 18.74 1.01
N TYR A 191 -15.30 18.07 0.46
CA TYR A 191 -14.41 18.66 -0.55
C TYR A 191 -13.79 17.65 -1.51
N LEU A 192 -13.28 18.18 -2.61
CA LEU A 192 -12.31 17.51 -3.49
C LEU A 192 -11.09 18.42 -3.65
N ILE A 193 -9.92 17.89 -3.36
CA ILE A 193 -8.64 18.51 -3.68
C ILE A 193 -7.85 17.57 -4.57
N SER A 194 -7.33 18.08 -5.68
CA SER A 194 -6.44 17.31 -6.53
C SER A 194 -5.29 18.15 -7.05
N ALA A 195 -4.13 17.51 -7.23
CA ALA A 195 -2.96 18.07 -7.87
C ALA A 195 -2.55 17.18 -9.04
N SER A 196 -2.18 17.78 -10.16
CA SER A 196 -1.71 17.04 -11.32
C SER A 196 -0.57 17.80 -12.02
N LEU A 197 0.40 17.05 -12.49
CA LEU A 197 1.46 17.55 -13.36
C LEU A 197 0.96 17.60 -14.80
N GLU A 198 1.41 18.60 -15.55
CA GLU A 198 1.08 18.74 -16.98
C GLU A 198 1.73 17.65 -17.84
N LYS A 199 2.83 17.04 -17.39
CA LYS A 199 3.58 16.03 -18.12
C LYS A 199 4.00 14.87 -17.23
N HIS A 200 3.97 13.66 -17.77
CA HIS A 200 4.40 12.44 -17.07
C HIS A 200 5.94 12.32 -16.97
N LYS A 201 6.63 12.69 -18.05
CA LYS A 201 8.10 12.65 -18.06
C LYS A 201 8.65 14.04 -17.82
N LEU A 202 9.39 14.20 -16.75
CA LEU A 202 10.06 15.44 -16.38
C LEU A 202 11.52 15.38 -16.83
N VAL A 203 12.00 16.50 -17.34
CA VAL A 203 13.41 16.71 -17.69
C VAL A 203 13.98 17.72 -16.71
N THR A 204 15.17 17.45 -16.18
CA THR A 204 15.86 18.35 -15.24
C THR A 204 16.02 19.75 -15.82
N GLU A 205 16.08 20.75 -14.96
CA GLU A 205 16.26 22.17 -15.30
C GLU A 205 15.08 22.82 -16.07
N ASN A 206 13.98 22.09 -16.28
CA ASN A 206 12.77 22.65 -16.86
C ASN A 206 11.74 23.03 -15.78
N LYS A 207 10.90 24.01 -16.12
CA LYS A 207 9.74 24.39 -15.30
C LYS A 207 8.51 23.61 -15.75
N TYR A 208 7.74 23.13 -14.79
CA TYR A 208 6.49 22.40 -15.01
C TYR A 208 5.38 22.98 -14.16
N ARG A 209 4.17 22.97 -14.69
CA ARG A 209 2.98 23.43 -13.97
C ARG A 209 2.38 22.30 -13.16
N ILE A 210 2.00 22.62 -11.93
CA ILE A 210 1.13 21.81 -11.12
C ILE A 210 -0.25 22.46 -11.16
N LEU A 211 -1.25 21.69 -11.62
CA LEU A 211 -2.63 22.14 -11.70
C LEU A 211 -3.37 21.65 -10.47
N TYR A 212 -3.86 22.59 -9.67
CA TYR A 212 -4.73 22.29 -8.52
C TYR A 212 -6.19 22.46 -8.92
N LYS A 213 -7.01 21.45 -8.57
CA LYS A 213 -8.47 21.54 -8.64
C LYS A 213 -9.00 21.39 -7.23
N ILE A 214 -9.72 22.40 -6.78
CA ILE A 214 -10.34 22.47 -5.46
C ILE A 214 -11.84 22.66 -5.67
N VAL A 215 -12.65 21.80 -5.03
CA VAL A 215 -14.09 21.87 -5.06
C VAL A 215 -14.58 21.84 -3.61
N ASN A 216 -15.22 22.89 -3.16
CA ASN A 216 -16.01 22.90 -1.94
C ASN A 216 -17.39 22.29 -2.26
N LYS A 217 -17.78 21.23 -1.55
CA LYS A 217 -19.05 20.53 -1.71
C LYS A 217 -20.10 20.95 -0.69
N THR A 218 -19.71 21.85 0.24
CA THR A 218 -20.58 22.37 1.29
C THR A 218 -20.89 23.84 1.06
N GLU A 219 -21.90 24.35 1.75
CA GLU A 219 -22.22 25.80 1.75
C GLU A 219 -21.29 26.62 2.67
N LYS A 220 -20.49 25.96 3.52
CA LYS A 220 -19.57 26.63 4.44
C LYS A 220 -18.27 26.99 3.73
N PRO A 221 -17.70 28.17 4.01
CA PRO A 221 -16.38 28.51 3.51
C PRO A 221 -15.34 27.44 3.86
N LEU A 222 -14.44 27.17 2.95
CA LEU A 222 -13.33 26.23 3.13
C LEU A 222 -12.01 26.99 3.00
N ASP A 223 -11.27 27.09 4.11
CA ASP A 223 -9.94 27.67 4.13
C ASP A 223 -8.90 26.64 3.68
N ILE A 224 -8.20 26.94 2.59
CA ILE A 224 -7.17 26.05 2.02
C ILE A 224 -5.87 26.83 1.87
N LYS A 225 -4.81 26.28 2.45
CA LYS A 225 -3.46 26.79 2.27
C LYS A 225 -2.64 25.78 1.46
N ILE A 226 -2.07 26.25 0.34
CA ILE A 226 -1.15 25.46 -0.48
C ILE A 226 0.26 25.96 -0.21
N ASN A 227 1.15 25.07 0.23
CA ASN A 227 2.55 25.38 0.42
C ASN A 227 3.39 24.48 -0.48
N GLY A 228 4.35 25.05 -1.19
CA GLY A 228 5.43 24.30 -1.81
C GLY A 228 6.50 23.99 -0.76
N ILE A 229 7.01 22.75 -0.78
CA ILE A 229 8.15 22.36 0.06
C ILE A 229 9.33 22.09 -0.87
N ASP A 230 10.30 22.98 -0.84
CA ASP A 230 11.53 22.83 -1.60
C ASP A 230 12.39 21.69 -1.06
N ASN A 231 13.06 21.02 -1.95
CA ASN A 231 14.13 20.07 -1.60
C ASN A 231 15.35 20.29 -2.52
N LYS A 232 16.38 19.47 -2.36
CA LYS A 232 17.62 19.60 -3.15
C LYS A 232 17.43 19.52 -4.67
N ASN A 233 16.34 18.90 -5.12
CA ASN A 233 16.08 18.64 -6.54
C ASN A 233 14.87 19.40 -7.09
N ILE A 234 14.01 19.93 -6.23
CA ILE A 234 12.74 20.57 -6.64
C ILE A 234 12.60 21.90 -5.90
N LYS A 235 12.31 22.96 -6.66
CA LYS A 235 11.93 24.27 -6.15
C LYS A 235 10.52 24.59 -6.60
N PHE A 236 9.74 25.19 -5.72
CA PHE A 236 8.37 25.62 -5.99
C PHE A 236 8.32 27.14 -6.12
N ASP A 237 7.87 27.62 -7.28
CA ASP A 237 7.43 29.00 -7.44
C ASP A 237 5.89 29.04 -7.29
N LEU A 238 5.38 29.65 -6.23
CA LEU A 238 3.95 29.92 -6.10
C LEU A 238 3.63 31.15 -6.95
N ALA A 239 2.76 30.96 -7.94
CA ALA A 239 2.29 32.06 -8.79
C ALA A 239 1.22 32.89 -8.09
#